data_57b7c75f828a55af857900a924852c7a
#
_entry.id   57b7c75f828a55af857900a924852c7a
#
_cell.length_a   1.000
_cell.length_b   1.000
_cell.length_c   1.000
_cell.angle_alpha   90.00
_cell.angle_beta   90.00
_cell.angle_gamma   90.00
#
_symmetry.space_group_name_H-M   'P 1'
#
loop_
_entity.id
_entity.type
_entity.pdbx_description
1 polymer ?
#
loop_
_entity_poly.entity_id
_entity_poly.type
_entity_poly.pdbx_seq_one_letter_code
_entity_poly.pdbx_strand_id
1 'polypeptide(L)'
;MSELEIRSNFRWPSCALSNFAQWPFVMDGIQFGGLEGFLQGCKVKNVEQQRRIFGLSGLAAQQAGRSYARAQDRGTLFWLGVPFSRYSPAWKELYTNAYFEAAFQNKGFRDALQASKGKVLKHSMASGLTKDDTILTEAEFIDVLNLLRDSL
;
A
#
# COMPACT_ATOMS: atom_id res chain seq x y z
N MET A 1 19.79 -16.70 7.08
CA MET A 1 18.37 -16.58 6.77
C MET A 1 18.22 -16.00 5.37
N SER A 2 17.43 -16.63 4.53
CA SER A 2 17.25 -16.15 3.16
C SER A 2 16.38 -14.91 3.09
N GLU A 3 16.60 -14.10 2.06
CA GLU A 3 15.86 -12.88 1.80
C GLU A 3 14.86 -13.08 0.68
N LEU A 4 13.76 -12.33 0.70
CA LEU A 4 12.80 -12.25 -0.38
C LEU A 4 12.65 -10.79 -0.80
N GLU A 5 13.13 -10.48 -1.99
CA GLU A 5 12.95 -9.16 -2.60
C GLU A 5 11.55 -9.06 -3.20
N ILE A 6 10.79 -8.03 -2.82
CA ILE A 6 9.42 -7.83 -3.29
C ILE A 6 9.43 -6.93 -4.53
N ARG A 7 8.99 -7.50 -5.66
CA ARG A 7 8.80 -6.78 -6.94
C ARG A 7 7.64 -7.39 -7.70
N SER A 8 6.89 -6.54 -8.38
CA SER A 8 5.72 -6.96 -9.15
C SER A 8 6.05 -7.89 -10.33
N ASN A 9 7.28 -7.82 -10.84
CA ASN A 9 7.74 -8.64 -11.98
C ASN A 9 8.58 -9.85 -11.55
N PHE A 10 8.66 -10.12 -10.26
CA PHE A 10 9.39 -11.29 -9.75
C PHE A 10 8.46 -12.48 -9.59
N ARG A 11 9.06 -13.67 -9.41
CA ARG A 11 8.31 -14.91 -9.20
C ARG A 11 7.48 -14.86 -7.93
N TRP A 12 6.36 -15.56 -7.94
CA TRP A 12 5.56 -15.79 -6.76
C TRP A 12 6.43 -16.42 -5.63
N PRO A 13 6.32 -16.01 -4.36
CA PRO A 13 5.29 -15.11 -3.83
C PRO A 13 5.62 -13.61 -3.91
N SER A 14 6.80 -13.23 -4.38
CA SER A 14 7.24 -11.83 -4.42
C SER A 14 6.24 -10.92 -5.14
N CYS A 15 5.81 -11.30 -6.35
CA CYS A 15 4.86 -10.50 -7.13
C CYS A 15 3.53 -10.29 -6.42
N ALA A 16 3.09 -11.26 -5.63
CA ALA A 16 1.82 -11.21 -4.89
C ALA A 16 1.91 -10.35 -3.63
N LEU A 17 3.12 -10.05 -3.14
CA LEU A 17 3.35 -9.19 -1.99
C LEU A 17 3.56 -7.73 -2.39
N SER A 18 3.76 -7.45 -3.67
CA SER A 18 3.89 -6.09 -4.19
C SER A 18 2.57 -5.34 -4.07
N ASN A 19 2.65 -4.03 -3.81
CA ASN A 19 1.47 -3.16 -3.81
C ASN A 19 0.76 -3.12 -5.18
N PHE A 20 1.44 -3.52 -6.26
CA PHE A 20 0.85 -3.62 -7.59
C PHE A 20 -0.06 -4.83 -7.77
N ALA A 21 0.01 -5.80 -6.87
CA ALA A 21 -0.87 -6.98 -6.93
C ALA A 21 -2.34 -6.56 -6.84
N GLN A 22 -3.18 -7.26 -7.59
CA GLN A 22 -4.61 -6.99 -7.66
C GLN A 22 -5.35 -7.72 -6.52
N TRP A 23 -5.32 -7.11 -5.33
CA TRP A 23 -6.05 -7.61 -4.16
C TRP A 23 -7.18 -6.64 -3.81
N PRO A 24 -8.35 -6.73 -4.50
CA PRO A 24 -9.45 -5.82 -4.22
C PRO A 24 -10.02 -6.06 -2.82
N PHE A 25 -10.47 -4.99 -2.21
CA PHE A 25 -11.09 -5.07 -0.87
C PHE A 25 -12.09 -3.94 -0.67
N VAL A 26 -12.95 -4.12 0.30
CA VAL A 26 -13.90 -3.10 0.76
C VAL A 26 -13.50 -2.67 2.15
N MET A 27 -13.43 -1.35 2.37
CA MET A 27 -13.14 -0.78 3.69
C MET A 27 -13.97 0.50 3.85
N ASP A 28 -14.68 0.60 4.97
CA ASP A 28 -15.58 1.74 5.25
C ASP A 28 -16.60 1.97 4.14
N GLY A 29 -17.10 0.89 3.53
CA GLY A 29 -18.08 0.97 2.45
C GLY A 29 -17.50 1.39 1.10
N ILE A 30 -16.19 1.56 0.98
CA ILE A 30 -15.52 1.99 -0.25
C ILE A 30 -14.86 0.78 -0.91
N GLN A 31 -15.03 0.67 -2.23
CA GLN A 31 -14.40 -0.38 -3.03
C GLN A 31 -13.01 0.06 -3.48
N PHE A 32 -11.99 -0.73 -3.13
CA PHE A 32 -10.60 -0.52 -3.55
C PHE A 32 -10.22 -1.58 -4.58
N GLY A 33 -9.49 -1.18 -5.62
CA GLY A 33 -8.98 -2.11 -6.63
C GLY A 33 -7.73 -2.85 -6.17
N GLY A 34 -7.01 -2.29 -5.22
CA GLY A 34 -5.79 -2.84 -4.64
C GLY A 34 -5.10 -1.83 -3.74
N LEU A 35 -3.95 -2.24 -3.19
CA LEU A 35 -3.22 -1.39 -2.26
C LEU A 35 -2.61 -0.16 -2.94
N GLU A 36 -2.16 -0.29 -4.19
CA GLU A 36 -1.63 0.88 -4.91
C GLU A 36 -2.70 1.95 -5.09
N GLY A 37 -3.93 1.56 -5.43
CA GLY A 37 -5.06 2.49 -5.53
C GLY A 37 -5.35 3.20 -4.21
N PHE A 38 -5.30 2.46 -3.11
CA PHE A 38 -5.44 3.04 -1.77
C PHE A 38 -4.36 4.09 -1.51
N LEU A 39 -3.08 3.73 -1.72
CA LEU A 39 -1.95 4.61 -1.44
C LEU A 39 -2.01 5.88 -2.30
N GLN A 40 -2.22 5.73 -3.60
CA GLN A 40 -2.26 6.86 -4.50
C GLN A 40 -3.46 7.76 -4.25
N GLY A 41 -4.62 7.17 -3.96
CA GLY A 41 -5.83 7.93 -3.67
C GLY A 41 -5.72 8.80 -2.43
N CYS A 42 -4.96 8.38 -1.41
CA CYS A 42 -4.77 9.17 -0.19
C CYS A 42 -4.03 10.48 -0.43
N LYS A 43 -3.40 10.67 -1.58
CA LYS A 43 -2.79 11.95 -1.98
C LYS A 43 -3.80 12.98 -2.49
N VAL A 44 -5.05 12.60 -2.68
CA VAL A 44 -6.04 13.37 -3.45
C VAL A 44 -7.10 13.97 -2.54
N LYS A 45 -7.21 15.30 -2.55
CA LYS A 45 -8.17 16.04 -1.73
C LYS A 45 -9.61 15.90 -2.24
N ASN A 46 -9.81 15.95 -3.56
CA ASN A 46 -11.15 15.88 -4.16
C ASN A 46 -11.73 14.47 -3.95
N VAL A 47 -12.90 14.38 -3.33
CA VAL A 47 -13.50 13.11 -2.92
C VAL A 47 -13.83 12.22 -4.12
N GLU A 48 -14.41 12.77 -5.19
CA GLU A 48 -14.75 11.97 -6.37
C GLU A 48 -13.51 11.40 -7.05
N GLN A 49 -12.49 12.22 -7.21
CA GLN A 49 -11.23 11.79 -7.81
C GLN A 49 -10.51 10.78 -6.92
N GLN A 50 -10.53 10.98 -5.61
CA GLN A 50 -9.97 10.03 -4.65
C GLN A 50 -10.63 8.66 -4.80
N ARG A 51 -11.98 8.63 -4.83
CA ARG A 51 -12.73 7.37 -4.96
C ARG A 51 -12.43 6.67 -6.28
N ARG A 52 -12.27 7.43 -7.36
CA ARG A 52 -11.91 6.88 -8.67
C ARG A 52 -10.55 6.20 -8.62
N ILE A 53 -9.57 6.83 -7.98
CA ILE A 53 -8.22 6.28 -7.86
C ILE A 53 -8.20 5.08 -6.90
N PHE A 54 -8.97 5.13 -5.83
CA PHE A 54 -9.12 3.98 -4.93
C PHE A 54 -9.58 2.72 -5.67
N GLY A 55 -10.40 2.86 -6.70
CA GLY A 55 -10.86 1.73 -7.52
C GLY A 55 -9.85 1.18 -8.51
N LEU A 56 -8.71 1.83 -8.68
CA LEU A 56 -7.66 1.40 -9.59
C LEU A 56 -6.66 0.48 -8.87
N SER A 57 -5.81 -0.19 -9.65
CA SER A 57 -4.74 -1.04 -9.11
C SER A 57 -3.48 -0.90 -9.97
N GLY A 58 -2.34 -1.32 -9.41
CA GLY A 58 -1.07 -1.45 -10.12
C GLY A 58 -0.65 -0.17 -10.85
N LEU A 59 -0.22 -0.34 -12.10
CA LEU A 59 0.31 0.76 -12.91
C LEU A 59 -0.72 1.86 -13.16
N ALA A 60 -1.99 1.52 -13.38
CA ALA A 60 -3.05 2.51 -13.59
C ALA A 60 -3.20 3.43 -12.37
N ALA A 61 -3.17 2.86 -11.17
CA ALA A 61 -3.23 3.64 -9.94
C ALA A 61 -2.00 4.54 -9.78
N GLN A 62 -0.81 4.00 -10.04
CA GLN A 62 0.44 4.75 -9.95
C GLN A 62 0.44 5.95 -10.90
N GLN A 63 0.04 5.74 -12.16
CA GLN A 63 -0.01 6.80 -13.15
C GLN A 63 -1.04 7.87 -12.78
N ALA A 64 -2.22 7.48 -12.30
CA ALA A 64 -3.24 8.41 -11.86
C ALA A 64 -2.75 9.27 -10.68
N GLY A 65 -2.00 8.69 -9.75
CA GLY A 65 -1.49 9.39 -8.59
C GLY A 65 -0.34 10.36 -8.88
N ARG A 66 0.40 10.14 -9.97
CA ARG A 66 1.58 10.97 -10.31
C ARG A 66 1.27 12.45 -10.47
N SER A 67 0.16 12.77 -11.12
CA SER A 67 -0.21 14.16 -11.39
C SER A 67 -0.51 14.91 -10.10
N TYR A 68 -1.00 14.22 -9.08
CA TYR A 68 -1.31 14.82 -7.79
C TYR A 68 -0.05 15.00 -6.92
N ALA A 69 0.89 14.07 -7.00
CA ALA A 69 2.13 14.12 -6.21
C ALA A 69 2.98 15.38 -6.50
N ARG A 70 2.84 15.97 -7.69
CA ARG A 70 3.58 17.16 -8.11
C ARG A 70 3.00 18.46 -7.58
N ALA A 71 1.70 18.47 -7.28
CA ALA A 71 0.96 19.68 -6.91
C ALA A 71 0.72 19.81 -5.41
N GLN A 72 1.09 18.80 -4.63
CA GLN A 72 0.75 18.72 -3.22
C GLN A 72 1.94 18.83 -2.30
N ASP A 73 1.66 19.39 -1.11
CA ASP A 73 2.49 19.22 0.06
C ASP A 73 2.55 17.72 0.39
N ARG A 74 3.74 17.15 0.31
CA ARG A 74 3.96 15.72 0.58
C ARG A 74 3.73 15.35 2.05
N GLY A 75 3.64 16.32 2.92
CA GLY A 75 3.34 16.11 4.34
C GLY A 75 1.86 15.96 4.64
N THR A 76 0.97 16.19 3.67
CA THR A 76 -0.48 16.15 3.88
C THR A 76 -1.13 15.09 3.01
N LEU A 77 -1.91 14.21 3.65
CA LEU A 77 -2.73 13.19 3.00
C LEU A 77 -4.20 13.48 3.30
N PHE A 78 -5.11 12.78 2.61
CA PHE A 78 -6.54 13.04 2.70
C PHE A 78 -7.33 11.74 2.82
N TRP A 79 -8.38 11.80 3.63
CA TRP A 79 -9.39 10.76 3.71
C TRP A 79 -10.77 11.40 3.60
N LEU A 80 -11.44 11.16 2.47
CA LEU A 80 -12.78 11.71 2.16
C LEU A 80 -12.86 13.23 2.38
N GLY A 81 -11.83 13.93 1.89
CA GLY A 81 -11.73 15.38 1.98
C GLY A 81 -11.11 15.92 3.26
N VAL A 82 -10.91 15.07 4.27
CA VAL A 82 -10.32 15.48 5.55
C VAL A 82 -8.81 15.34 5.50
N PRO A 83 -8.05 16.43 5.71
CA PRO A 83 -6.59 16.35 5.71
C PRO A 83 -6.04 15.76 7.00
N PHE A 84 -4.92 15.06 6.88
CA PHE A 84 -4.15 14.59 8.03
C PHE A 84 -2.66 14.55 7.67
N SER A 85 -1.82 14.56 8.71
CA SER A 85 -0.38 14.58 8.50
C SER A 85 0.15 13.19 8.11
N ARG A 86 1.04 13.17 7.10
CA ARG A 86 1.84 12.00 6.73
C ARG A 86 2.60 11.42 7.94
N TYR A 87 2.97 12.29 8.88
CA TYR A 87 3.78 11.92 10.05
C TYR A 87 2.94 11.53 11.26
N SER A 88 1.61 11.59 11.14
CA SER A 88 0.72 11.31 12.26
C SER A 88 0.49 9.82 12.47
N PRO A 89 0.15 9.41 13.71
CA PRO A 89 -0.29 8.03 13.97
C PRO A 89 -1.52 7.63 13.16
N ALA A 90 -2.36 8.60 12.77
CA ALA A 90 -3.55 8.34 11.96
C ALA A 90 -3.21 7.69 10.62
N TRP A 91 -2.11 8.09 9.98
CA TRP A 91 -1.68 7.45 8.73
C TRP A 91 -1.31 6.00 8.92
N LYS A 92 -0.51 5.72 9.95
CA LYS A 92 -0.12 4.33 10.25
C LYS A 92 -1.34 3.45 10.56
N GLU A 93 -2.29 3.97 11.31
CA GLU A 93 -3.53 3.26 11.60
C GLU A 93 -4.32 2.98 10.32
N LEU A 94 -4.47 3.98 9.47
CA LEU A 94 -5.24 3.88 8.24
C LEU A 94 -4.61 2.85 7.27
N TYR A 95 -3.31 2.94 6.99
CA TYR A 95 -2.71 1.98 6.06
C TYR A 95 -2.63 0.58 6.66
N THR A 96 -2.42 0.44 7.96
CA THR A 96 -2.44 -0.86 8.62
C THR A 96 -3.80 -1.53 8.42
N ASN A 97 -4.89 -0.79 8.64
CA ASN A 97 -6.23 -1.30 8.41
C ASN A 97 -6.45 -1.73 6.95
N ALA A 98 -5.97 -0.93 6.00
CA ALA A 98 -6.10 -1.26 4.57
C ALA A 98 -5.38 -2.55 4.21
N TYR A 99 -4.15 -2.74 4.70
CA TYR A 99 -3.39 -3.96 4.45
C TYR A 99 -4.06 -5.18 5.09
N PHE A 100 -4.58 -5.05 6.31
CA PHE A 100 -5.31 -6.13 6.96
C PHE A 100 -6.59 -6.49 6.21
N GLU A 101 -7.35 -5.50 5.75
CA GLU A 101 -8.55 -5.75 4.96
C GLU A 101 -8.23 -6.44 3.63
N ALA A 102 -7.18 -5.98 2.95
CA ALA A 102 -6.73 -6.62 1.70
C ALA A 102 -6.35 -8.09 1.93
N ALA A 103 -5.61 -8.39 2.99
CA ALA A 103 -5.19 -9.76 3.30
C ALA A 103 -6.38 -10.61 3.73
N PHE A 104 -7.26 -10.08 4.59
CA PHE A 104 -8.41 -10.79 5.08
C PHE A 104 -9.36 -11.18 3.95
N GLN A 105 -9.55 -10.30 2.98
CA GLN A 105 -10.49 -10.49 1.87
C GLN A 105 -9.90 -11.24 0.68
N ASN A 106 -8.58 -11.50 0.65
CA ASN A 106 -7.93 -12.14 -0.49
C ASN A 106 -7.06 -13.32 -0.03
N LYS A 107 -7.55 -14.53 -0.29
CA LYS A 107 -6.81 -15.75 0.05
C LYS A 107 -5.45 -15.80 -0.64
N GLY A 108 -5.35 -15.34 -1.89
CA GLY A 108 -4.08 -15.33 -2.62
C GLY A 108 -3.01 -14.48 -1.95
N PHE A 109 -3.40 -13.37 -1.35
CA PHE A 109 -2.48 -12.53 -0.59
C PHE A 109 -2.01 -13.27 0.68
N ARG A 110 -2.96 -13.88 1.41
CA ARG A 110 -2.61 -14.68 2.58
C ARG A 110 -1.69 -15.85 2.23
N ASP A 111 -1.94 -16.54 1.12
CA ASP A 111 -1.10 -17.64 0.65
C ASP A 111 0.33 -17.18 0.38
N ALA A 112 0.49 -16.01 -0.24
CA ALA A 112 1.81 -15.45 -0.51
C ALA A 112 2.54 -15.08 0.78
N LEU A 113 1.83 -14.50 1.74
CA LEU A 113 2.40 -14.18 3.05
C LEU A 113 2.85 -15.46 3.77
N GLN A 114 2.04 -16.52 3.75
CA GLN A 114 2.39 -17.82 4.33
C GLN A 114 3.64 -18.40 3.66
N ALA A 115 3.71 -18.36 2.34
CA ALA A 115 4.84 -18.88 1.58
C ALA A 115 6.14 -18.13 1.88
N SER A 116 6.05 -16.88 2.33
CA SER A 116 7.20 -16.05 2.65
C SER A 116 7.71 -16.26 4.09
N LYS A 117 7.04 -17.06 4.91
CA LYS A 117 7.44 -17.29 6.31
C LYS A 117 8.87 -17.83 6.37
N GLY A 118 9.63 -17.33 7.33
CA GLY A 118 11.03 -17.68 7.51
C GLY A 118 12.01 -16.88 6.65
N LYS A 119 11.51 -16.04 5.74
CA LYS A 119 12.35 -15.19 4.89
C LYS A 119 12.32 -13.74 5.38
N VAL A 120 13.45 -13.05 5.23
CA VAL A 120 13.54 -11.61 5.50
C VAL A 120 12.99 -10.88 4.27
N LEU A 121 11.92 -10.12 4.46
CA LEU A 121 11.31 -9.35 3.38
C LEU A 121 12.09 -8.09 3.11
N LYS A 122 12.27 -7.77 1.83
CA LYS A 122 12.93 -6.54 1.36
C LYS A 122 12.19 -5.92 0.20
N HIS A 123 12.28 -4.62 0.08
CA HIS A 123 11.74 -3.85 -1.04
C HIS A 123 12.76 -2.78 -1.43
N SER A 124 13.83 -3.21 -2.09
CA SER A 124 15.00 -2.35 -2.34
C SER A 124 14.69 -1.19 -3.29
N MET A 125 13.61 -1.27 -4.08
CA MET A 125 13.17 -0.15 -4.92
C MET A 125 12.83 1.11 -4.10
N ALA A 126 12.43 0.94 -2.84
CA ALA A 126 12.15 2.05 -1.94
C ALA A 126 13.30 2.32 -0.95
N SER A 127 14.42 1.62 -1.10
CA SER A 127 15.57 1.77 -0.21
C SER A 127 16.12 3.19 -0.25
N GLY A 128 16.37 3.76 0.93
CA GLY A 128 16.91 5.12 1.07
C GLY A 128 15.87 6.24 0.99
N LEU A 129 14.61 5.94 0.63
CA LEU A 129 13.55 6.95 0.63
C LEU A 129 13.09 7.21 2.07
N THR A 130 12.98 8.49 2.42
CA THR A 130 12.50 8.93 3.74
C THR A 130 11.00 9.21 3.70
N LYS A 131 10.41 9.51 4.86
CA LYS A 131 9.02 9.92 4.96
C LYS A 131 8.71 11.19 4.18
N ASP A 132 9.71 12.02 3.93
CA ASP A 132 9.55 13.23 3.10
C ASP A 132 9.51 12.88 1.60
N ASP A 133 10.08 11.75 1.21
CA ASP A 133 10.19 11.33 -0.19
C ASP A 133 9.01 10.49 -0.65
N THR A 134 8.40 9.73 0.27
CA THR A 134 7.35 8.76 -0.07
C THR A 134 6.30 8.68 1.03
N ILE A 135 5.09 8.31 0.64
CA ILE A 135 3.99 8.11 1.61
C ILE A 135 4.09 6.78 2.34
N LEU A 136 4.93 5.86 1.86
CA LEU A 136 5.19 4.60 2.54
C LEU A 136 6.64 4.21 2.31
N THR A 137 7.45 4.29 3.36
CA THR A 137 8.86 3.90 3.28
C THR A 137 9.00 2.39 3.20
N GLU A 138 10.20 1.92 2.81
CA GLU A 138 10.50 0.49 2.85
C GLU A 138 10.25 -0.11 4.23
N ALA A 139 10.71 0.56 5.28
CA ALA A 139 10.52 0.07 6.65
C ALA A 139 9.04 -0.04 7.02
N GLU A 140 8.24 0.97 6.69
CA GLU A 140 6.80 0.95 6.97
C GLU A 140 6.11 -0.19 6.22
N PHE A 141 6.45 -0.37 4.95
CA PHE A 141 5.88 -1.43 4.12
C PHE A 141 6.25 -2.82 4.66
N ILE A 142 7.52 -3.05 4.92
CA ILE A 142 7.99 -4.34 5.44
C ILE A 142 7.40 -4.62 6.82
N ASP A 143 7.31 -3.62 7.68
CA ASP A 143 6.73 -3.77 9.02
C ASP A 143 5.26 -4.21 8.95
N VAL A 144 4.46 -3.62 8.08
CA VAL A 144 3.04 -3.99 7.95
C VAL A 144 2.90 -5.40 7.37
N LEU A 145 3.74 -5.78 6.40
CA LEU A 145 3.74 -7.15 5.87
C LEU A 145 4.13 -8.18 6.93
N ASN A 146 5.15 -7.86 7.74
CA ASN A 146 5.55 -8.73 8.85
C ASN A 146 4.44 -8.89 9.88
N LEU A 147 3.75 -7.79 10.21
CA LEU A 147 2.63 -7.82 11.13
C LEU A 147 1.50 -8.70 10.61
N LEU A 148 1.16 -8.58 9.32
CA LEU A 148 0.18 -9.44 8.67
C LEU A 148 0.60 -10.91 8.71
N ARG A 149 1.84 -11.18 8.30
CA ARG A 149 2.38 -12.53 8.23
C ARG A 149 2.37 -13.21 9.59
N ASP A 150 2.72 -12.48 10.64
CA ASP A 150 2.74 -13.00 12.01
C ASP A 150 1.34 -13.25 12.55
N SER A 151 0.31 -12.65 11.94
CA SER A 151 -1.10 -12.82 12.33
C SER A 151 -1.75 -14.06 11.71
N LEU A 152 -1.09 -14.71 10.79
CA LEU A 152 -1.64 -15.87 10.04
C LEU A 152 -1.34 -17.21 10.68
#